data_bf94c91c80d3b59fc591951eb8825dcc
#
_entry.id   bf94c91c80d3b59fc591951eb8825dcc
#
_cell.length_a   1.000
_cell.length_b   1.000
_cell.length_c   1.000
_cell.angle_alpha   90.00
_cell.angle_beta   90.00
_cell.angle_gamma   90.00
#
_symmetry.space_group_name_H-M   'P 1'
#
loop_
_entity.id
_entity.type
_entity.pdbx_description
1 polymer ?
#
loop_
_entity_poly.entity_id
_entity_poly.type
_entity_poly.pdbx_seq_one_letter_code
_entity_poly.pdbx_strand_id
1 'polypeptide(L)'
;MKVRRFFLRLLPRLGIFVLSVLLLSVLTFYISRLAPGDPLVSYYGDRVEKMSPAEREWAEDKLGLNDPLPTQYARWFSRALHGDFGISYKYKIDVLELIGDRIGNTLLLGGLGFVLLFILALLLGALCAWKEDRPLDRILCKLGTVTSCIPEFWLSLMLILLFSVTLRWLPSSGAYSVGHADDIGDRIVHLILPMSVVVLSHLWYYAYLVRNRLVEELRADYVLLARSEGMGRAHIVLRQCLRNVLPSYLSLMAISVPHVMGGTYIVEAVFSYPGLGTLSYESARYKDYNLLMVLCLLSGAVVIACSLLAQAMNARLDPRLRPTEREVTSK
;
A
#
# COMPACT_ATOMS: atom_id res chain seq x y z
N MET A 1 -28.36 0.99 24.70
CA MET A 1 -28.69 0.31 23.42
C MET A 1 -27.69 0.58 22.29
N LYS A 2 -27.24 1.81 22.01
CA LYS A 2 -26.32 2.14 20.89
C LYS A 2 -24.94 1.44 21.02
N VAL A 3 -24.37 1.36 22.22
CA VAL A 3 -23.05 0.74 22.49
C VAL A 3 -23.09 -0.78 22.24
N ARG A 4 -24.12 -1.49 22.70
CA ARG A 4 -24.30 -2.94 22.46
C ARG A 4 -24.41 -3.27 20.96
N ARG A 5 -25.15 -2.46 20.19
CA ARG A 5 -25.25 -2.63 18.72
C ARG A 5 -23.94 -2.35 18.00
N PHE A 6 -23.11 -1.46 18.54
CA PHE A 6 -21.78 -1.19 18.00
C PHE A 6 -20.87 -2.40 18.20
N PHE A 7 -20.80 -2.97 19.40
CA PHE A 7 -20.00 -4.16 19.70
C PHE A 7 -20.46 -5.40 18.90
N LEU A 8 -21.76 -5.63 18.77
CA LEU A 8 -22.33 -6.73 17.99
C LEU A 8 -21.98 -6.67 16.49
N ARG A 9 -21.69 -5.48 15.95
CA ARG A 9 -21.23 -5.30 14.56
C ARG A 9 -19.72 -5.33 14.40
N LEU A 10 -18.98 -5.00 15.45
CA LEU A 10 -17.52 -5.00 15.46
C LEU A 10 -16.96 -6.42 15.63
N LEU A 11 -17.58 -7.24 16.48
CA LEU A 11 -17.13 -8.58 16.82
C LEU A 11 -16.96 -9.51 15.59
N PRO A 12 -17.95 -9.63 14.67
CA PRO A 12 -17.77 -10.46 13.48
C PRO A 12 -16.69 -9.95 12.53
N ARG A 13 -16.49 -8.62 12.42
CA ARG A 13 -15.42 -8.04 11.62
C ARG A 13 -14.04 -8.32 12.20
N LEU A 14 -13.92 -8.22 13.52
CA LEU A 14 -12.69 -8.59 14.22
C LEU A 14 -12.40 -10.09 14.07
N GLY A 15 -13.43 -10.94 14.14
CA GLY A 15 -13.31 -12.37 13.89
C GLY A 15 -12.82 -12.68 12.47
N ILE A 16 -13.38 -12.00 11.46
CA ILE A 16 -12.92 -12.12 10.06
C ILE A 16 -11.48 -11.64 9.94
N PHE A 17 -11.12 -10.51 10.54
CA PHE A 17 -9.76 -10.00 10.54
C PHE A 17 -8.76 -11.02 11.11
N VAL A 18 -9.02 -11.52 12.32
CA VAL A 18 -8.16 -12.49 13.00
C VAL A 18 -8.05 -13.78 12.18
N LEU A 19 -9.17 -14.32 11.70
CA LEU A 19 -9.18 -15.52 10.87
C LEU A 19 -8.38 -15.32 9.58
N SER A 20 -8.55 -14.19 8.91
CA SER A 20 -7.83 -13.87 7.67
C SER A 20 -6.31 -13.75 7.90
N VAL A 21 -5.89 -13.09 9.00
CA VAL A 21 -4.47 -12.99 9.36
C VAL A 21 -3.90 -14.36 9.73
N LEU A 22 -4.64 -15.20 10.42
CA LEU A 22 -4.22 -16.58 10.73
C LEU A 22 -4.06 -17.43 9.46
N LEU A 23 -5.03 -17.39 8.55
CA LEU A 23 -4.93 -18.09 7.27
C LEU A 23 -3.75 -17.57 6.44
N LEU A 24 -3.54 -16.26 6.42
CA LEU A 24 -2.41 -15.63 5.74
C LEU A 24 -1.08 -16.10 6.36
N SER A 25 -0.98 -16.20 7.69
CA SER A 25 0.24 -16.66 8.36
C SER A 25 0.60 -18.11 8.01
N VAL A 26 -0.41 -19.00 8.00
CA VAL A 26 -0.22 -20.39 7.55
C VAL A 26 0.24 -20.42 6.09
N LEU A 27 -0.47 -19.74 5.23
CA LEU A 27 -0.18 -19.71 3.77
C LEU A 27 1.24 -19.18 3.50
N THR A 28 1.59 -18.04 4.08
CA THR A 28 2.91 -17.42 3.90
C THR A 28 4.02 -18.33 4.44
N PHE A 29 3.81 -18.98 5.60
CA PHE A 29 4.77 -19.92 6.16
C PHE A 29 5.05 -21.07 5.22
N TYR A 30 4.02 -21.77 4.75
CA TYR A 30 4.19 -22.92 3.87
C TYR A 30 4.79 -22.51 2.51
N ILE A 31 4.31 -21.43 1.90
CA ILE A 31 4.88 -20.93 0.64
C ILE A 31 6.36 -20.57 0.79
N SER A 32 6.74 -19.89 1.89
CA SER A 32 8.13 -19.50 2.11
C SER A 32 9.06 -20.71 2.28
N ARG A 33 8.57 -21.77 2.93
CA ARG A 33 9.36 -23.01 3.16
C ARG A 33 9.42 -23.90 1.92
N LEU A 34 8.41 -23.89 1.07
CA LEU A 34 8.39 -24.63 -0.20
C LEU A 34 9.13 -23.90 -1.33
N ALA A 35 9.42 -22.61 -1.17
CA ALA A 35 10.14 -21.84 -2.18
C ALA A 35 11.58 -22.38 -2.38
N PRO A 36 12.05 -22.55 -3.62
CA PRO A 36 13.38 -23.08 -3.92
C PRO A 36 14.47 -22.18 -3.32
N GLY A 37 15.51 -22.81 -2.74
CA GLY A 37 16.68 -22.13 -2.14
C GLY A 37 17.02 -22.67 -0.75
N ASP A 38 18.21 -22.32 -0.30
CA ASP A 38 18.76 -22.81 0.97
C ASP A 38 18.77 -21.67 2.02
N PRO A 39 17.99 -21.78 3.13
CA PRO A 39 17.96 -20.76 4.17
C PRO A 39 19.30 -20.63 4.93
N LEU A 40 20.17 -21.67 4.89
CA LEU A 40 21.49 -21.58 5.47
C LEU A 40 22.36 -20.55 4.78
N VAL A 41 22.20 -20.40 3.44
CA VAL A 41 22.94 -19.41 2.67
C VAL A 41 22.60 -17.97 3.13
N SER A 42 21.35 -17.72 3.48
CA SER A 42 20.96 -16.42 4.06
C SER A 42 21.60 -16.15 5.41
N TYR A 43 21.74 -17.19 6.24
CA TYR A 43 22.28 -17.05 7.58
C TYR A 43 23.80 -17.06 7.64
N TYR A 44 24.45 -17.97 6.89
CA TYR A 44 25.90 -18.22 6.94
C TYR A 44 26.66 -17.70 5.72
N GLY A 45 25.94 -17.23 4.68
CA GLY A 45 26.55 -16.76 3.41
C GLY A 45 27.30 -17.88 2.69
N ASP A 46 28.37 -17.52 1.98
CA ASP A 46 29.20 -18.46 1.20
C ASP A 46 29.91 -19.52 2.04
N ARG A 47 29.88 -19.40 3.38
CA ARG A 47 30.43 -20.43 4.27
C ARG A 47 29.71 -21.76 4.17
N VAL A 48 28.44 -21.77 3.77
CA VAL A 48 27.64 -22.98 3.59
C VAL A 48 28.28 -23.95 2.58
N GLU A 49 28.89 -23.42 1.52
CA GLU A 49 29.58 -24.26 0.51
C GLU A 49 30.82 -24.97 1.07
N LYS A 50 31.39 -24.44 2.16
CA LYS A 50 32.60 -24.98 2.81
C LYS A 50 32.28 -25.79 4.05
N MET A 51 31.01 -25.91 4.45
CA MET A 51 30.59 -26.70 5.60
C MET A 51 30.73 -28.20 5.33
N SER A 52 31.27 -28.92 6.30
CA SER A 52 31.15 -30.35 6.30
C SER A 52 29.71 -30.81 6.50
N PRO A 53 29.35 -32.06 6.11
CA PRO A 53 27.99 -32.56 6.32
C PRO A 53 27.51 -32.46 7.77
N ALA A 54 28.38 -32.70 8.74
CA ALA A 54 28.06 -32.60 10.15
C ALA A 54 27.85 -31.17 10.64
N GLU A 55 28.62 -30.21 10.13
CA GLU A 55 28.41 -28.77 10.41
C GLU A 55 27.11 -28.25 9.80
N ARG A 56 26.77 -28.75 8.62
CA ARG A 56 25.52 -28.39 7.96
C ARG A 56 24.32 -28.92 8.73
N GLU A 57 24.33 -30.18 9.11
CA GLU A 57 23.27 -30.80 9.93
C GLU A 57 23.09 -30.05 11.25
N TRP A 58 24.20 -29.74 11.94
CA TRP A 58 24.16 -28.92 13.15
C TRP A 58 23.54 -27.51 12.91
N ALA A 59 23.89 -26.88 11.84
CA ALA A 59 23.37 -25.56 11.48
C ALA A 59 21.86 -25.60 11.15
N GLU A 60 21.41 -26.63 10.43
CA GLU A 60 20.00 -26.89 10.13
C GLU A 60 19.20 -27.15 11.41
N ASP A 61 19.74 -27.96 12.31
CA ASP A 61 19.13 -28.28 13.60
C ASP A 61 19.02 -27.04 14.49
N LYS A 62 20.08 -26.23 14.55
CA LYS A 62 20.10 -24.97 15.29
C LYS A 62 19.05 -23.97 14.80
N LEU A 63 18.77 -23.94 13.52
CA LEU A 63 17.73 -23.11 12.92
C LEU A 63 16.33 -23.78 12.95
N GLY A 64 16.26 -25.04 13.42
CA GLY A 64 15.04 -25.83 13.49
C GLY A 64 14.48 -26.20 12.13
N LEU A 65 15.33 -26.31 11.10
CA LEU A 65 14.94 -26.63 9.73
C LEU A 65 14.64 -28.12 9.52
N ASN A 66 15.20 -28.99 10.36
CA ASN A 66 15.01 -30.46 10.34
C ASN A 66 13.66 -30.90 10.89
N ASP A 67 12.96 -30.05 11.66
CA ASP A 67 11.66 -30.39 12.22
C ASP A 67 10.58 -30.49 11.13
N PRO A 68 9.53 -31.30 11.33
CA PRO A 68 8.35 -31.27 10.46
C PRO A 68 7.74 -29.88 10.36
N LEU A 69 7.29 -29.47 9.16
CA LEU A 69 6.74 -28.14 8.91
C LEU A 69 5.65 -27.70 9.90
N PRO A 70 4.69 -28.55 10.31
CA PRO A 70 3.71 -28.18 11.35
C PRO A 70 4.35 -27.82 12.69
N THR A 71 5.42 -28.52 13.09
CA THR A 71 6.15 -28.24 14.33
C THR A 71 6.90 -26.92 14.25
N GLN A 72 7.54 -26.64 13.11
CA GLN A 72 8.19 -25.37 12.86
C GLN A 72 7.19 -24.20 12.92
N TYR A 73 6.01 -24.35 12.30
CA TYR A 73 4.95 -23.35 12.35
C TYR A 73 4.42 -23.13 13.76
N ALA A 74 4.11 -24.20 14.50
CA ALA A 74 3.62 -24.10 15.87
C ALA A 74 4.62 -23.38 16.80
N ARG A 75 5.93 -23.68 16.66
CA ARG A 75 6.99 -23.02 17.41
C ARG A 75 7.11 -21.55 17.04
N TRP A 76 7.09 -21.22 15.75
CA TRP A 76 7.11 -19.85 15.29
C TRP A 76 5.88 -19.07 15.78
N PHE A 77 4.70 -19.64 15.63
CA PHE A 77 3.44 -19.02 16.06
C PHE A 77 3.39 -18.77 17.56
N SER A 78 3.84 -19.75 18.36
CA SER A 78 3.93 -19.57 19.81
C SER A 78 4.86 -18.44 20.21
N ARG A 79 6.03 -18.30 19.58
CA ARG A 79 6.94 -17.16 19.82
C ARG A 79 6.33 -15.84 19.35
N ALA A 80 5.71 -15.82 18.19
CA ALA A 80 5.07 -14.63 17.63
C ALA A 80 3.96 -14.09 18.55
N LEU A 81 3.20 -14.93 19.24
CA LEU A 81 2.20 -14.52 20.24
C LEU A 81 2.82 -13.79 21.46
N HIS A 82 4.11 -13.99 21.71
CA HIS A 82 4.86 -13.30 22.78
C HIS A 82 5.68 -12.10 22.24
N GLY A 83 5.50 -11.76 20.95
CA GLY A 83 6.23 -10.66 20.31
C GLY A 83 7.63 -11.01 19.81
N ASP A 84 8.04 -12.29 19.91
CA ASP A 84 9.30 -12.77 19.36
C ASP A 84 9.09 -13.29 17.94
N PHE A 85 9.45 -12.50 16.97
CA PHE A 85 9.40 -12.87 15.53
C PHE A 85 10.73 -13.42 15.01
N GLY A 86 11.73 -13.51 15.88
CA GLY A 86 13.06 -14.01 15.57
C GLY A 86 14.00 -12.96 14.98
N ILE A 87 15.17 -13.42 14.59
CA ILE A 87 16.26 -12.61 14.04
C ILE A 87 16.22 -12.70 12.51
N SER A 88 16.41 -11.56 11.83
CA SER A 88 16.64 -11.54 10.39
C SER A 88 17.92 -12.32 10.04
N TYR A 89 17.82 -13.21 9.06
CA TYR A 89 18.97 -14.03 8.66
C TYR A 89 20.04 -13.18 7.96
N LYS A 90 19.64 -12.19 7.18
CA LYS A 90 20.55 -11.30 6.45
C LYS A 90 21.17 -10.24 7.36
N TYR A 91 20.37 -9.55 8.15
CA TYR A 91 20.78 -8.39 8.93
C TYR A 91 21.31 -8.72 10.31
N LYS A 92 21.03 -9.94 10.85
CA LYS A 92 21.47 -10.42 12.18
C LYS A 92 20.95 -9.60 13.36
N ILE A 93 19.87 -8.87 13.19
CA ILE A 93 19.17 -8.09 14.21
C ILE A 93 17.72 -8.56 14.33
N ASP A 94 17.05 -8.18 15.40
CA ASP A 94 15.64 -8.51 15.62
C ASP A 94 14.77 -7.99 14.48
N VAL A 95 13.78 -8.79 14.07
CA VAL A 95 12.90 -8.46 12.95
C VAL A 95 12.05 -7.22 13.23
N LEU A 96 11.55 -7.06 14.47
CA LEU A 96 10.75 -5.90 14.82
C LEU A 96 11.58 -4.61 14.89
N GLU A 97 12.80 -4.69 15.39
CA GLU A 97 13.75 -3.57 15.40
C GLU A 97 14.01 -3.10 13.97
N LEU A 98 14.35 -4.03 13.07
CA LEU A 98 14.61 -3.73 11.67
C LEU A 98 13.39 -3.11 10.95
N ILE A 99 12.19 -3.62 11.21
CA ILE A 99 10.96 -3.06 10.67
C ILE A 99 10.70 -1.66 11.26
N GLY A 100 10.92 -1.48 12.56
CA GLY A 100 10.78 -0.20 13.25
C GLY A 100 11.63 0.90 12.63
N ASP A 101 12.87 0.61 12.28
CA ASP A 101 13.80 1.55 11.65
C ASP A 101 13.37 1.97 10.24
N ARG A 102 12.61 1.11 9.53
CA ARG A 102 12.27 1.32 8.11
C ARG A 102 10.83 1.78 7.87
N ILE A 103 9.91 1.47 8.79
CA ILE A 103 8.49 1.77 8.62
C ILE A 103 8.22 3.28 8.44
N GLY A 104 8.98 4.12 9.14
CA GLY A 104 8.88 5.58 9.04
C GLY A 104 9.08 6.09 7.61
N ASN A 105 10.04 5.53 6.88
CA ASN A 105 10.33 5.91 5.50
C ASN A 105 9.19 5.49 4.56
N THR A 106 8.67 4.27 4.69
CA THR A 106 7.51 3.81 3.90
C THR A 106 6.26 4.65 4.18
N LEU A 107 5.99 4.97 5.45
CA LEU A 107 4.86 5.82 5.80
C LEU A 107 5.03 7.24 5.28
N LEU A 108 6.23 7.77 5.25
CA LEU A 108 6.53 9.09 4.72
C LEU A 108 6.32 9.12 3.20
N LEU A 109 6.93 8.20 2.46
CA LEU A 109 6.78 8.11 1.01
C LEU A 109 5.34 7.74 0.61
N GLY A 110 4.83 6.63 1.13
CA GLY A 110 3.51 6.11 0.78
C GLY A 110 2.38 6.97 1.33
N GLY A 111 2.47 7.44 2.57
CA GLY A 111 1.44 8.25 3.21
C GLY A 111 1.32 9.64 2.61
N LEU A 112 2.42 10.37 2.44
CA LEU A 112 2.40 11.68 1.79
C LEU A 112 2.06 11.55 0.31
N GLY A 113 2.62 10.54 -0.39
CA GLY A 113 2.28 10.25 -1.78
C GLY A 113 0.80 9.95 -1.97
N PHE A 114 0.20 9.16 -1.07
CA PHE A 114 -1.23 8.87 -1.05
C PHE A 114 -2.09 10.14 -0.88
N VAL A 115 -1.77 10.96 0.12
CA VAL A 115 -2.51 12.21 0.35
C VAL A 115 -2.42 13.14 -0.85
N LEU A 116 -1.21 13.35 -1.38
CA LEU A 116 -0.97 14.21 -2.54
C LEU A 116 -1.68 13.67 -3.79
N LEU A 117 -1.61 12.37 -4.04
CA LEU A 117 -2.30 11.68 -5.12
C LEU A 117 -3.80 11.99 -5.11
N PHE A 118 -4.45 11.76 -3.98
CA PHE A 118 -5.90 11.92 -3.89
C PHE A 118 -6.33 13.39 -3.91
N ILE A 119 -5.56 14.31 -3.35
CA ILE A 119 -5.82 15.76 -3.52
C ILE A 119 -5.75 16.15 -5.01
N LEU A 120 -4.69 15.75 -5.69
CA LEU A 120 -4.52 16.09 -7.11
C LEU A 120 -5.57 15.39 -7.99
N ALA A 121 -5.90 14.14 -7.72
CA ALA A 121 -6.94 13.40 -8.43
C ALA A 121 -8.32 14.08 -8.30
N LEU A 122 -8.66 14.56 -7.09
CA LEU A 122 -9.90 15.30 -6.86
C LEU A 122 -9.92 16.61 -7.63
N LEU A 123 -8.84 17.39 -7.57
CA LEU A 123 -8.73 18.67 -8.28
C LEU A 123 -8.79 18.50 -9.80
N LEU A 124 -8.02 17.55 -10.35
CA LEU A 124 -8.01 17.30 -11.79
C LEU A 124 -9.33 16.71 -12.28
N GLY A 125 -9.91 15.77 -11.55
CA GLY A 125 -11.22 15.20 -11.87
C GLY A 125 -12.33 16.25 -11.87
N ALA A 126 -12.34 17.14 -10.86
CA ALA A 126 -13.29 18.25 -10.79
C ALA A 126 -13.07 19.28 -11.92
N LEU A 127 -11.83 19.58 -12.27
CA LEU A 127 -11.48 20.46 -13.38
C LEU A 127 -11.96 19.88 -14.73
N CYS A 128 -11.74 18.60 -14.96
CA CYS A 128 -12.21 17.89 -16.14
C CYS A 128 -13.74 17.89 -16.23
N ALA A 129 -14.45 17.59 -15.14
CA ALA A 129 -15.92 17.60 -15.09
C ALA A 129 -16.50 19.01 -15.31
N TRP A 130 -15.85 20.04 -14.74
CA TRP A 130 -16.24 21.43 -14.99
C TRP A 130 -16.10 21.81 -16.47
N LYS A 131 -15.03 21.37 -17.12
CA LYS A 131 -14.74 21.62 -18.53
C LYS A 131 -15.10 20.44 -19.44
N GLU A 132 -16.09 19.62 -19.05
CA GLU A 132 -16.55 18.45 -19.80
C GLU A 132 -16.66 18.73 -21.28
N ASP A 133 -16.11 17.82 -22.10
CA ASP A 133 -16.06 17.85 -23.58
C ASP A 133 -15.29 19.02 -24.20
N ARG A 134 -14.68 19.89 -23.39
CA ARG A 134 -13.80 20.95 -23.90
C ARG A 134 -12.40 20.39 -24.22
N PRO A 135 -11.59 21.11 -25.02
CA PRO A 135 -10.25 20.66 -25.40
C PRO A 135 -9.37 20.27 -24.19
N LEU A 136 -9.47 21.00 -23.08
CA LEU A 136 -8.73 20.71 -21.85
C LEU A 136 -9.09 19.33 -21.27
N ASP A 137 -10.37 19.03 -21.15
CA ASP A 137 -10.83 17.72 -20.66
C ASP A 137 -10.33 16.59 -21.58
N ARG A 138 -10.48 16.76 -22.90
CA ARG A 138 -10.03 15.76 -23.89
C ARG A 138 -8.52 15.53 -23.86
N ILE A 139 -7.73 16.59 -23.74
CA ILE A 139 -6.26 16.50 -23.66
C ILE A 139 -5.85 15.79 -22.36
N LEU A 140 -6.40 16.21 -21.23
CA LEU A 140 -6.07 15.59 -19.93
C LEU A 140 -6.47 14.11 -19.88
N CYS A 141 -7.65 13.74 -20.41
CA CYS A 141 -8.06 12.33 -20.48
C CYS A 141 -7.14 11.51 -21.39
N LYS A 142 -6.74 12.04 -22.56
CA LYS A 142 -5.80 11.37 -23.47
C LYS A 142 -4.41 11.20 -22.85
N LEU A 143 -3.87 12.25 -22.25
CA LEU A 143 -2.60 12.18 -21.53
C LEU A 143 -2.67 11.17 -20.40
N GLY A 144 -3.78 11.17 -19.65
CA GLY A 144 -4.03 10.22 -18.60
C GLY A 144 -4.03 8.77 -19.07
N THR A 145 -4.69 8.48 -20.18
CA THR A 145 -4.68 7.14 -20.76
C THR A 145 -3.28 6.70 -21.16
N VAL A 146 -2.48 7.58 -21.77
CA VAL A 146 -1.09 7.27 -22.15
C VAL A 146 -0.22 7.01 -20.92
N THR A 147 -0.28 7.89 -19.92
CA THR A 147 0.56 7.76 -18.73
C THR A 147 0.19 6.56 -17.88
N SER A 148 -1.09 6.16 -17.84
CA SER A 148 -1.52 4.94 -17.11
C SER A 148 -1.01 3.64 -17.73
N CYS A 149 -0.55 3.66 -18.98
CA CYS A 149 0.08 2.50 -19.63
C CYS A 149 1.58 2.39 -19.30
N ILE A 150 2.18 3.38 -18.66
CA ILE A 150 3.61 3.40 -18.35
C ILE A 150 3.85 2.62 -17.04
N PRO A 151 4.65 1.53 -17.05
CA PRO A 151 4.98 0.82 -15.82
C PRO A 151 5.77 1.71 -14.84
N GLU A 152 5.50 1.56 -13.54
CA GLU A 152 6.12 2.39 -12.49
C GLU A 152 7.65 2.30 -12.47
N PHE A 153 8.20 1.11 -12.64
CA PHE A 153 9.66 0.94 -12.68
C PHE A 153 10.28 1.69 -13.88
N TRP A 154 9.60 1.66 -15.02
CA TRP A 154 10.07 2.36 -16.22
C TRP A 154 9.99 3.89 -16.03
N LEU A 155 8.89 4.39 -15.48
CA LEU A 155 8.75 5.80 -15.13
C LEU A 155 9.83 6.24 -14.14
N SER A 156 10.13 5.41 -13.12
CA SER A 156 11.20 5.66 -12.16
C SER A 156 12.55 5.84 -12.87
N LEU A 157 12.91 4.91 -13.75
CA LEU A 157 14.17 4.98 -14.49
C LEU A 157 14.25 6.20 -15.40
N MET A 158 13.16 6.56 -16.07
CA MET A 158 13.10 7.75 -16.92
C MET A 158 13.30 9.04 -16.12
N LEU A 159 12.64 9.16 -14.94
CA LEU A 159 12.81 10.32 -14.08
C LEU A 159 14.23 10.39 -13.48
N ILE A 160 14.81 9.27 -13.08
CA ILE A 160 16.23 9.22 -12.65
C ILE A 160 17.14 9.68 -13.78
N LEU A 161 17.01 9.12 -14.98
CA LEU A 161 17.82 9.48 -16.12
C LEU A 161 17.73 10.97 -16.44
N LEU A 162 16.52 11.52 -16.45
CA LEU A 162 16.29 12.92 -16.77
C LEU A 162 16.78 13.86 -15.65
N PHE A 163 16.29 13.69 -14.43
CA PHE A 163 16.50 14.66 -13.35
C PHE A 163 17.77 14.45 -12.55
N SER A 164 18.24 13.19 -12.41
CA SER A 164 19.45 12.91 -11.63
C SER A 164 20.70 12.83 -12.49
N VAL A 165 20.63 12.16 -13.65
CA VAL A 165 21.80 11.93 -14.48
C VAL A 165 22.03 13.07 -15.44
N THR A 166 21.00 13.48 -16.21
CA THR A 166 21.14 14.50 -17.26
C THR A 166 21.14 15.90 -16.70
N LEU A 167 20.10 16.27 -15.94
CA LEU A 167 19.94 17.63 -15.39
C LEU A 167 20.72 17.83 -14.08
N ARG A 168 20.98 16.75 -13.33
CA ARG A 168 21.67 16.77 -12.01
C ARG A 168 21.00 17.67 -10.98
N TRP A 169 19.65 17.73 -11.02
CA TRP A 169 18.87 18.55 -10.10
C TRP A 169 18.51 17.81 -8.82
N LEU A 170 18.29 16.50 -8.91
CA LEU A 170 17.77 15.69 -7.82
C LEU A 170 18.61 14.43 -7.64
N PRO A 171 18.68 13.88 -6.42
CA PRO A 171 19.41 12.63 -6.15
C PRO A 171 18.72 11.43 -6.84
N SER A 172 19.54 10.44 -7.19
CA SER A 172 19.06 9.23 -7.89
C SER A 172 18.56 8.14 -6.94
N SER A 173 18.95 8.15 -5.67
CA SER A 173 18.69 7.05 -4.74
C SER A 173 18.86 7.46 -3.27
N GLY A 174 18.34 6.62 -2.36
CA GLY A 174 18.43 6.83 -0.93
C GLY A 174 17.34 7.73 -0.35
N ALA A 175 17.27 7.84 0.97
CA ALA A 175 16.35 8.71 1.69
C ALA A 175 17.00 10.01 2.15
N TYR A 176 18.34 10.09 2.11
CA TYR A 176 19.17 11.22 2.48
C TYR A 176 20.60 10.99 2.01
N SER A 177 21.39 12.07 1.95
CA SER A 177 22.83 12.04 1.64
C SER A 177 23.63 11.51 2.83
N VAL A 178 24.80 10.92 2.56
CA VAL A 178 25.68 10.40 3.63
C VAL A 178 26.04 11.51 4.62
N GLY A 179 25.77 11.29 5.89
CA GLY A 179 26.02 12.26 6.96
C GLY A 179 24.90 13.29 7.17
N HIS A 180 23.82 13.29 6.38
CA HIS A 180 22.71 14.25 6.46
C HIS A 180 21.38 13.58 6.89
N ALA A 181 21.45 12.50 7.67
CA ALA A 181 20.26 11.76 8.10
C ALA A 181 19.22 12.61 8.86
N ASP A 182 19.65 13.64 9.58
CA ASP A 182 18.80 14.53 10.36
C ASP A 182 18.41 15.82 9.62
N ASP A 183 18.92 16.02 8.39
CA ASP A 183 18.60 17.20 7.58
C ASP A 183 17.27 16.97 6.85
N ILE A 184 16.24 17.69 7.30
CA ILE A 184 14.90 17.65 6.71
C ILE A 184 14.91 18.13 5.26
N GLY A 185 15.74 19.12 4.93
CA GLY A 185 15.85 19.65 3.57
C GLY A 185 16.36 18.61 2.60
N ASP A 186 17.44 17.90 2.96
CA ASP A 186 18.02 16.82 2.18
C ASP A 186 17.02 15.65 2.01
N ARG A 187 16.33 15.28 3.09
CA ARG A 187 15.25 14.25 3.02
C ARG A 187 14.12 14.62 2.07
N ILE A 188 13.69 15.88 2.07
CA ILE A 188 12.65 16.35 1.13
C ILE A 188 13.12 16.21 -0.31
N VAL A 189 14.36 16.62 -0.61
CA VAL A 189 14.93 16.54 -1.96
C VAL A 189 14.99 15.08 -2.44
N HIS A 190 15.38 14.14 -1.59
CA HIS A 190 15.38 12.70 -1.89
C HIS A 190 13.98 12.11 -2.08
N LEU A 191 12.96 12.72 -1.51
CA LEU A 191 11.57 12.28 -1.60
C LEU A 191 10.89 12.70 -2.92
N ILE A 192 11.36 13.77 -3.58
CA ILE A 192 10.69 14.37 -4.74
C ILE A 192 10.50 13.36 -5.88
N LEU A 193 11.55 12.69 -6.32
CA LEU A 193 11.46 11.74 -7.44
C LEU A 193 10.62 10.51 -7.10
N PRO A 194 10.88 9.79 -6.00
CA PRO A 194 10.07 8.64 -5.60
C PRO A 194 8.58 9.00 -5.45
N MET A 195 8.28 10.09 -4.78
CA MET A 195 6.90 10.57 -4.59
C MET A 195 6.24 10.94 -5.92
N SER A 196 6.99 11.58 -6.84
CA SER A 196 6.47 11.91 -8.16
C SER A 196 6.05 10.67 -8.94
N VAL A 197 6.81 9.57 -8.85
CA VAL A 197 6.43 8.30 -9.48
C VAL A 197 5.15 7.74 -8.86
N VAL A 198 5.08 7.61 -7.52
CA VAL A 198 3.88 7.11 -6.84
C VAL A 198 2.64 7.91 -7.22
N VAL A 199 2.77 9.23 -7.30
CA VAL A 199 1.65 10.10 -7.68
C VAL A 199 1.31 9.93 -9.15
N LEU A 200 2.26 10.09 -10.07
CA LEU A 200 1.99 10.13 -11.51
C LEU A 200 1.46 8.80 -12.04
N SER A 201 1.93 7.66 -11.54
CA SER A 201 1.48 6.33 -11.97
C SER A 201 0.00 6.07 -11.67
N HIS A 202 -0.53 6.66 -10.61
CA HIS A 202 -1.90 6.43 -10.17
C HIS A 202 -2.86 7.60 -10.42
N LEU A 203 -2.34 8.82 -10.57
CA LEU A 203 -3.09 10.08 -10.61
C LEU A 203 -4.25 10.06 -11.61
N TRP A 204 -3.96 9.60 -12.83
CA TRP A 204 -4.93 9.66 -13.91
C TRP A 204 -6.08 8.68 -13.74
N TYR A 205 -5.79 7.51 -13.21
CA TYR A 205 -6.81 6.52 -12.90
C TYR A 205 -7.84 7.08 -11.91
N TYR A 206 -7.37 7.64 -10.80
CA TYR A 206 -8.26 8.20 -9.77
C TYR A 206 -8.92 9.52 -10.22
N ALA A 207 -8.21 10.37 -10.95
CA ALA A 207 -8.80 11.59 -11.52
C ALA A 207 -9.93 11.27 -12.52
N TYR A 208 -9.75 10.22 -13.32
CA TYR A 208 -10.78 9.77 -14.26
C TYR A 208 -12.02 9.21 -13.54
N LEU A 209 -11.84 8.45 -12.47
CA LEU A 209 -12.95 7.98 -11.65
C LEU A 209 -13.74 9.14 -11.03
N VAL A 210 -13.05 10.14 -10.47
CA VAL A 210 -13.67 11.36 -9.93
C VAL A 210 -14.42 12.12 -11.01
N ARG A 211 -13.79 12.33 -12.17
CA ARG A 211 -14.43 12.98 -13.32
C ARG A 211 -15.75 12.29 -13.70
N ASN A 212 -15.70 10.96 -13.87
CA ASN A 212 -16.90 10.23 -14.30
C ASN A 212 -18.04 10.34 -13.28
N ARG A 213 -17.74 10.23 -11.99
CA ARG A 213 -18.74 10.40 -10.93
C ARG A 213 -19.31 11.81 -10.90
N LEU A 214 -18.51 12.83 -11.10
CA LEU A 214 -18.97 14.22 -11.16
C LEU A 214 -19.80 14.47 -12.42
N VAL A 215 -19.43 13.90 -13.56
CA VAL A 215 -20.20 14.02 -14.82
C VAL A 215 -21.55 13.31 -14.71
N GLU A 216 -21.60 12.14 -14.07
CA GLU A 216 -22.84 11.44 -13.75
C GLU A 216 -23.75 12.30 -12.85
N GLU A 217 -23.20 12.89 -11.81
CA GLU A 217 -23.92 13.75 -10.87
C GLU A 217 -24.44 15.05 -11.55
N LEU A 218 -23.71 15.58 -12.54
CA LEU A 218 -24.12 16.75 -13.33
C LEU A 218 -25.39 16.52 -14.18
N ARG A 219 -25.81 15.27 -14.35
CA ARG A 219 -27.03 14.88 -15.05
C ARG A 219 -28.23 14.64 -14.12
N ALA A 220 -28.06 14.81 -12.80
CA ALA A 220 -29.11 14.63 -11.82
C ALA A 220 -30.12 15.80 -11.86
N ASP A 221 -31.38 15.50 -11.48
CA ASP A 221 -32.50 16.47 -11.56
C ASP A 221 -32.29 17.74 -10.75
N TYR A 222 -31.63 17.64 -9.58
CA TYR A 222 -31.33 18.84 -8.79
C TYR A 222 -30.37 19.81 -9.48
N VAL A 223 -29.56 19.34 -10.42
CA VAL A 223 -28.68 20.17 -11.23
C VAL A 223 -29.48 20.95 -12.27
N LEU A 224 -30.53 20.35 -12.83
CA LEU A 224 -31.46 21.05 -13.72
C LEU A 224 -32.14 22.21 -12.99
N LEU A 225 -32.59 21.98 -11.75
CA LEU A 225 -33.16 23.02 -10.89
C LEU A 225 -32.14 24.14 -10.63
N ALA A 226 -30.94 23.79 -10.20
CA ALA A 226 -29.88 24.77 -9.93
C ALA A 226 -29.53 25.64 -11.18
N ARG A 227 -29.59 25.04 -12.38
CA ARG A 227 -29.40 25.79 -13.62
C ARG A 227 -30.58 26.71 -13.93
N SER A 228 -31.82 26.28 -13.65
CA SER A 228 -33.00 27.16 -13.85
C SER A 228 -33.00 28.35 -12.88
N GLU A 229 -32.38 28.24 -11.74
CA GLU A 229 -32.11 29.32 -10.78
C GLU A 229 -30.91 30.21 -11.17
N GLY A 230 -30.26 29.96 -12.34
CA GLY A 230 -29.18 30.77 -12.87
C GLY A 230 -27.80 30.49 -12.28
N MET A 231 -27.64 29.38 -11.54
CA MET A 231 -26.34 29.03 -10.92
C MET A 231 -25.31 28.65 -11.97
N GLY A 232 -24.12 29.24 -11.88
CA GLY A 232 -23.01 28.95 -12.78
C GLY A 232 -22.45 27.53 -12.64
N ARG A 233 -21.99 26.90 -13.74
CA ARG A 233 -21.50 25.52 -13.77
C ARG A 233 -20.40 25.26 -12.74
N ALA A 234 -19.48 26.18 -12.50
CA ALA A 234 -18.42 26.01 -11.51
C ALA A 234 -19.01 25.86 -10.08
N HIS A 235 -20.01 26.69 -9.73
CA HIS A 235 -20.68 26.63 -8.45
C HIS A 235 -21.39 25.27 -8.25
N ILE A 236 -22.10 24.80 -9.28
CA ILE A 236 -22.80 23.50 -9.26
C ILE A 236 -21.80 22.37 -9.05
N VAL A 237 -20.71 22.30 -9.83
CA VAL A 237 -19.70 21.25 -9.70
C VAL A 237 -19.04 21.26 -8.32
N LEU A 238 -18.51 22.43 -7.90
CA LEU A 238 -17.67 22.49 -6.70
C LEU A 238 -18.47 22.48 -5.38
N ARG A 239 -19.70 22.96 -5.38
CA ARG A 239 -20.46 23.11 -4.13
C ARG A 239 -21.61 22.12 -3.98
N GLN A 240 -22.20 21.66 -5.06
CA GLN A 240 -23.32 20.71 -5.02
C GLN A 240 -22.86 19.31 -5.39
N CYS A 241 -22.37 19.08 -6.61
CA CYS A 241 -21.98 17.75 -7.07
C CYS A 241 -20.82 17.17 -6.24
N LEU A 242 -19.76 17.96 -5.98
CA LEU A 242 -18.60 17.50 -5.22
C LEU A 242 -18.99 17.05 -3.82
N ARG A 243 -19.93 17.74 -3.14
CA ARG A 243 -20.42 17.37 -1.83
C ARG A 243 -21.11 16.00 -1.84
N ASN A 244 -21.84 15.67 -2.90
CA ASN A 244 -22.50 14.38 -3.05
C ASN A 244 -21.54 13.25 -3.43
N VAL A 245 -20.48 13.56 -4.20
CA VAL A 245 -19.43 12.60 -4.62
C VAL A 245 -18.42 12.32 -3.49
N LEU A 246 -18.19 13.28 -2.59
CA LEU A 246 -17.15 13.17 -1.56
C LEU A 246 -17.26 11.91 -0.68
N PRO A 247 -18.43 11.45 -0.22
CA PRO A 247 -18.55 10.22 0.55
C PRO A 247 -18.06 8.99 -0.22
N SER A 248 -18.47 8.83 -1.48
CA SER A 248 -18.01 7.73 -2.35
C SER A 248 -16.52 7.82 -2.63
N TYR A 249 -15.99 9.03 -2.75
CA TYR A 249 -14.57 9.28 -2.96
C TYR A 249 -13.72 8.88 -1.75
N LEU A 250 -14.14 9.21 -0.54
CA LEU A 250 -13.47 8.76 0.69
C LEU A 250 -13.46 7.23 0.81
N SER A 251 -14.53 6.58 0.38
CA SER A 251 -14.60 5.12 0.33
C SER A 251 -13.63 4.54 -0.70
N LEU A 252 -13.53 5.18 -1.86
CA LEU A 252 -12.55 4.83 -2.90
C LEU A 252 -11.12 4.95 -2.36
N MET A 253 -10.80 6.03 -1.64
CA MET A 253 -9.49 6.21 -1.00
C MET A 253 -9.16 5.04 -0.08
N ALA A 254 -10.07 4.64 0.80
CA ALA A 254 -9.82 3.55 1.75
C ALA A 254 -9.58 2.20 1.07
N ILE A 255 -10.29 1.91 -0.04
CA ILE A 255 -10.09 0.67 -0.83
C ILE A 255 -8.78 0.72 -1.60
N SER A 256 -8.28 1.91 -1.94
CA SER A 256 -7.11 2.09 -2.78
C SER A 256 -5.77 1.97 -2.04
N VAL A 257 -5.78 1.96 -0.69
CA VAL A 257 -4.55 1.85 0.11
C VAL A 257 -3.67 0.66 -0.32
N PRO A 258 -4.19 -0.57 -0.46
CA PRO A 258 -3.37 -1.70 -0.89
C PRO A 258 -2.74 -1.53 -2.26
N HIS A 259 -3.47 -0.93 -3.20
CA HIS A 259 -3.01 -0.71 -4.56
C HIS A 259 -1.85 0.30 -4.61
N VAL A 260 -1.99 1.42 -3.92
CA VAL A 260 -0.93 2.45 -3.85
C VAL A 260 0.29 1.93 -3.07
N MET A 261 0.09 1.17 -1.99
CA MET A 261 1.18 0.54 -1.25
C MET A 261 1.97 -0.46 -2.11
N GLY A 262 1.29 -1.24 -2.97
CA GLY A 262 1.96 -2.15 -3.90
C GLY A 262 2.91 -1.42 -4.84
N GLY A 263 2.49 -0.30 -5.40
CA GLY A 263 3.34 0.58 -6.21
C GLY A 263 4.51 1.18 -5.44
N THR A 264 4.28 1.59 -4.20
CA THR A 264 5.34 2.13 -3.34
C THR A 264 6.51 1.15 -3.18
N TYR A 265 6.26 -0.16 -3.09
CA TYR A 265 7.31 -1.19 -2.97
C TYR A 265 8.24 -1.22 -4.19
N ILE A 266 7.69 -1.10 -5.39
CA ILE A 266 8.49 -1.04 -6.63
C ILE A 266 9.35 0.22 -6.63
N VAL A 267 8.77 1.35 -6.27
CA VAL A 267 9.45 2.65 -6.22
C VAL A 267 10.59 2.63 -5.20
N GLU A 268 10.34 2.13 -3.98
CA GLU A 268 11.38 1.97 -2.95
C GLU A 268 12.55 1.13 -3.46
N ALA A 269 12.27 0.01 -4.16
CA ALA A 269 13.32 -0.85 -4.68
C ALA A 269 14.16 -0.16 -5.77
N VAL A 270 13.52 0.55 -6.72
CA VAL A 270 14.24 1.23 -7.82
C VAL A 270 15.08 2.40 -7.32
N PHE A 271 14.55 3.20 -6.39
CA PHE A 271 15.27 4.34 -5.81
C PHE A 271 16.20 3.93 -4.66
N SER A 272 16.32 2.63 -4.34
CA SER A 272 17.02 2.16 -3.14
C SER A 272 16.61 2.94 -1.87
N TYR A 273 15.33 3.32 -1.82
CA TYR A 273 14.76 4.05 -0.70
C TYR A 273 14.55 3.08 0.47
N PRO A 274 15.13 3.35 1.67
CA PRO A 274 15.21 2.37 2.74
C PRO A 274 13.87 2.19 3.48
N GLY A 275 12.91 1.53 2.84
CA GLY A 275 11.58 1.25 3.39
C GLY A 275 11.26 -0.24 3.52
N LEU A 276 10.00 -0.56 3.84
CA LEU A 276 9.50 -1.93 4.01
C LEU A 276 9.41 -2.70 2.68
N GLY A 277 9.19 -2.00 1.56
CA GLY A 277 9.17 -2.60 0.23
C GLY A 277 10.54 -3.13 -0.15
N THR A 278 11.59 -2.34 0.07
CA THR A 278 12.98 -2.79 -0.12
C THR A 278 13.30 -3.98 0.76
N LEU A 279 12.92 -3.94 2.04
CA LEU A 279 13.09 -5.09 2.94
C LEU A 279 12.31 -6.33 2.46
N SER A 280 11.10 -6.16 1.95
CA SER A 280 10.30 -7.27 1.41
C SER A 280 10.97 -7.92 0.20
N TYR A 281 11.47 -7.11 -0.73
CA TYR A 281 12.22 -7.60 -1.88
C TYR A 281 13.49 -8.35 -1.46
N GLU A 282 14.27 -7.78 -0.56
CA GLU A 282 15.51 -8.39 -0.07
C GLU A 282 15.26 -9.67 0.72
N SER A 283 14.25 -9.69 1.60
CA SER A 283 13.90 -10.88 2.37
C SER A 283 13.49 -12.05 1.47
N ALA A 284 12.76 -11.78 0.40
CA ALA A 284 12.41 -12.78 -0.60
C ALA A 284 13.64 -13.26 -1.38
N ARG A 285 14.49 -12.34 -1.82
CA ARG A 285 15.71 -12.64 -2.61
C ARG A 285 16.70 -13.45 -1.81
N TYR A 286 16.91 -13.13 -0.53
CA TYR A 286 17.90 -13.77 0.33
C TYR A 286 17.33 -14.88 1.21
N LYS A 287 16.04 -15.27 1.02
CA LYS A 287 15.39 -16.34 1.81
C LYS A 287 15.39 -16.08 3.32
N ASP A 288 15.25 -14.81 3.70
CA ASP A 288 15.11 -14.42 5.10
C ASP A 288 13.68 -14.69 5.57
N TYR A 289 13.42 -15.93 5.96
CA TYR A 289 12.07 -16.40 6.24
C TYR A 289 11.40 -15.64 7.39
N ASN A 290 12.16 -15.34 8.46
CA ASN A 290 11.60 -14.63 9.61
C ASN A 290 11.12 -13.23 9.22
N LEU A 291 11.98 -12.49 8.52
CA LEU A 291 11.65 -11.15 8.03
C LEU A 291 10.52 -11.17 7.00
N LEU A 292 10.59 -12.09 6.01
CA LEU A 292 9.59 -12.23 4.96
C LEU A 292 8.19 -12.51 5.54
N MET A 293 8.11 -13.44 6.50
CA MET A 293 6.86 -13.78 7.19
C MET A 293 6.21 -12.55 7.82
N VAL A 294 6.97 -11.79 8.60
CA VAL A 294 6.43 -10.62 9.32
C VAL A 294 6.03 -9.51 8.35
N LEU A 295 6.82 -9.24 7.30
CA LEU A 295 6.48 -8.24 6.29
C LEU A 295 5.22 -8.60 5.50
N CYS A 296 5.05 -9.88 5.12
CA CYS A 296 3.83 -10.35 4.47
C CYS A 296 2.60 -10.24 5.40
N LEU A 297 2.76 -10.60 6.68
CA LEU A 297 1.68 -10.48 7.66
C LEU A 297 1.31 -9.02 7.92
N LEU A 298 2.30 -8.15 8.07
CA LEU A 298 2.08 -6.72 8.27
C LEU A 298 1.33 -6.11 7.07
N SER A 299 1.81 -6.37 5.85
CA SER A 299 1.17 -5.90 4.63
C SER A 299 -0.26 -6.42 4.50
N GLY A 300 -0.47 -7.73 4.70
CA GLY A 300 -1.79 -8.33 4.65
C GLY A 300 -2.74 -7.81 5.73
N ALA A 301 -2.26 -7.62 6.96
CA ALA A 301 -3.05 -7.03 8.04
C ALA A 301 -3.49 -5.60 7.71
N VAL A 302 -2.61 -4.77 7.14
CA VAL A 302 -2.94 -3.42 6.68
C VAL A 302 -4.01 -3.47 5.59
N VAL A 303 -3.85 -4.34 4.59
CA VAL A 303 -4.84 -4.53 3.50
C VAL A 303 -6.21 -4.91 4.04
N ILE A 304 -6.27 -5.91 4.94
CA ILE A 304 -7.52 -6.38 5.53
C ILE A 304 -8.15 -5.28 6.40
N ALA A 305 -7.36 -4.59 7.22
CA ALA A 305 -7.84 -3.49 8.05
C ALA A 305 -8.42 -2.35 7.21
N CYS A 306 -7.73 -1.92 6.16
CA CYS A 306 -8.22 -0.88 5.24
C CYS A 306 -9.49 -1.31 4.51
N SER A 307 -9.59 -2.56 4.08
CA SER A 307 -10.80 -3.14 3.47
C SER A 307 -11.99 -3.11 4.42
N LEU A 308 -11.80 -3.50 5.68
CA LEU A 308 -12.84 -3.48 6.70
C LEU A 308 -13.26 -2.05 7.07
N LEU A 309 -12.31 -1.11 7.12
CA LEU A 309 -12.57 0.31 7.32
C LEU A 309 -13.39 0.89 6.18
N ALA A 310 -13.01 0.59 4.93
CA ALA A 310 -13.74 1.02 3.74
C ALA A 310 -15.20 0.53 3.76
N GLN A 311 -15.42 -0.76 4.07
CA GLN A 311 -16.76 -1.32 4.21
C GLN A 311 -17.56 -0.63 5.34
N ALA A 312 -16.91 -0.32 6.47
CA ALA A 312 -17.54 0.39 7.58
C ALA A 312 -17.92 1.82 7.21
N MET A 313 -17.08 2.51 6.44
CA MET A 313 -17.34 3.85 5.92
C MET A 313 -18.50 3.83 4.93
N ASN A 314 -18.49 2.93 3.94
CA ASN A 314 -19.57 2.77 2.97
C ASN A 314 -20.92 2.55 3.65
N ALA A 315 -20.99 1.64 4.63
CA ALA A 315 -22.22 1.37 5.37
C ALA A 315 -22.75 2.57 6.20
N ARG A 316 -21.86 3.54 6.52
CA ARG A 316 -22.25 4.79 7.22
C ARG A 316 -22.66 5.90 6.26
N LEU A 317 -21.92 6.03 5.15
CA LEU A 317 -22.07 7.12 4.19
C LEU A 317 -23.23 6.87 3.22
N ASP A 318 -23.46 5.61 2.84
CA ASP A 318 -24.61 5.21 2.02
C ASP A 318 -25.57 4.30 2.81
N PRO A 319 -26.70 4.87 3.32
CA PRO A 319 -27.71 4.10 4.02
C PRO A 319 -28.37 3.01 3.16
N ARG A 320 -28.32 3.11 1.81
CA ARG A 320 -28.92 2.15 0.87
C ARG A 320 -28.14 0.82 0.84
N LEU A 321 -26.87 0.84 1.22
CA LEU A 321 -26.01 -0.35 1.31
C LEU A 321 -26.12 -1.07 2.67
N ARG A 322 -27.02 -0.64 3.55
CA ARG A 322 -27.26 -1.34 4.81
C ARG A 322 -28.00 -2.64 4.52
N PRO A 323 -27.48 -3.82 4.95
CA PRO A 323 -28.24 -5.07 4.83
C PRO A 323 -29.60 -4.88 5.48
N THR A 324 -30.66 -5.17 4.76
CA THR A 324 -32.04 -5.13 5.28
C THR A 324 -32.13 -6.13 6.41
N GLU A 325 -32.81 -5.79 7.51
CA GLU A 325 -32.97 -6.67 8.70
C GLU A 325 -33.51 -8.07 8.36
N ARG A 326 -34.11 -8.26 7.19
CA ARG A 326 -34.58 -9.54 6.67
C ARG A 326 -33.46 -10.52 6.24
N GLU A 327 -32.30 -10.03 5.82
CA GLU A 327 -31.17 -10.90 5.43
C GLU A 327 -30.34 -11.39 6.61
N VAL A 328 -30.43 -10.73 7.77
CA VAL A 328 -29.71 -11.10 8.99
C VAL A 328 -30.45 -12.19 9.78
N THR A 329 -31.76 -12.35 9.57
CA THR A 329 -32.58 -13.35 10.26
C THR A 329 -32.78 -14.64 9.46
N SER A 330 -32.32 -14.70 8.21
CA SER A 330 -32.44 -15.88 7.33
C SER A 330 -31.15 -16.68 7.17
N LYS A 331 -30.10 -16.38 7.92
CA LYS A 331 -28.87 -17.16 8.07
C LYS A 331 -28.67 -17.47 9.56
#